data_ec0d92a53e0ad8494eb88e9e4e10d031
#
_entry.id   ec0d92a53e0ad8494eb88e9e4e10d031
#
_cell.length_a   1.000
_cell.length_b   1.000
_cell.length_c   1.000
_cell.angle_alpha   90.00
_cell.angle_beta   90.00
_cell.angle_gamma   90.00
#
_symmetry.space_group_name_H-M   'P 1'
#
loop_
_entity.id
_entity.type
_entity.pdbx_description
1 polymer ?
#
loop_
_entity_poly.entity_id
_entity_poly.type
_entity_poly.pdbx_seq_one_letter_code
_entity_poly.pdbx_strand_id
1 'polypeptide(L)'
;MKERDLQRKWWGRERYDICHEGDVPAFTLKQQIQADEVNAGGSADIHIHPSGRWLYTSHRLKNDGIAAFHIFPDGTLKKMDYTITGSHPRNFMITDDGEYLLVACRDDKCVQVFQILPTGRLAQTSTTLRFDDDKPVCVTVIPDTALPEQK
;
A
#
# COMPACT_ATOMS: atom_id res chain seq x y z
N MET A 1 -12.55 -18.71 -27.26
CA MET A 1 -11.76 -17.50 -27.05
C MET A 1 -11.20 -17.60 -25.65
N LYS A 2 -9.89 -17.95 -25.49
CA LYS A 2 -9.27 -18.14 -24.18
C LYS A 2 -9.16 -16.76 -23.52
N GLU A 3 -9.74 -16.63 -22.33
CA GLU A 3 -9.51 -15.52 -21.41
C GLU A 3 -7.99 -15.34 -21.23
N ARG A 4 -7.47 -14.22 -21.70
CA ARG A 4 -6.06 -13.88 -21.47
C ARG A 4 -5.96 -13.39 -20.04
N ASP A 5 -5.16 -14.05 -19.23
CA ASP A 5 -4.82 -13.63 -17.88
C ASP A 5 -4.14 -12.25 -17.92
N LEU A 6 -4.94 -11.20 -17.73
CA LEU A 6 -4.46 -9.84 -17.57
C LEU A 6 -3.89 -9.69 -16.15
N GLN A 7 -2.57 -9.85 -16.03
CA GLN A 7 -1.90 -9.48 -14.78
C GLN A 7 -1.77 -7.95 -14.72
N ARG A 8 -2.43 -7.35 -13.73
CA ARG A 8 -2.38 -5.90 -13.49
C ARG A 8 -1.26 -5.62 -12.49
N LYS A 9 -0.29 -4.76 -12.88
CA LYS A 9 0.78 -4.32 -11.99
C LYS A 9 0.80 -2.80 -11.86
N TRP A 10 1.07 -2.34 -10.67
CA TRP A 10 1.17 -0.92 -10.32
C TRP A 10 2.61 -0.57 -9.96
N TRP A 11 3.10 0.55 -10.50
CA TRP A 11 4.41 1.11 -10.17
C TRP A 11 4.24 2.58 -9.84
N GLY A 12 4.34 2.92 -8.54
CA GLY A 12 4.20 4.29 -8.10
C GLY A 12 2.84 4.89 -8.49
N ARG A 13 2.81 5.84 -9.43
CA ARG A 13 1.60 6.52 -9.92
C ARG A 13 1.09 6.02 -11.27
N GLU A 14 1.67 4.96 -11.81
CA GLU A 14 1.37 4.47 -13.16
C GLU A 14 0.80 3.06 -13.12
N ARG A 15 -0.22 2.83 -13.92
CA ARG A 15 -0.81 1.52 -14.13
C ARG A 15 -0.44 0.99 -15.50
N TYR A 16 0.03 -0.24 -15.53
CA TYR A 16 0.30 -0.99 -16.75
C TYR A 16 -0.58 -2.23 -16.83
N ASP A 17 -1.19 -2.49 -17.98
CA ASP A 17 -1.72 -3.80 -18.29
C ASP A 17 -0.60 -4.63 -18.93
N ILE A 18 -0.42 -5.85 -18.43
CA ILE A 18 0.50 -6.82 -19.00
C ILE A 18 -0.31 -7.69 -19.94
N CYS A 19 -0.02 -7.66 -21.22
CA CYS A 19 -0.52 -8.60 -22.21
C CYS A 19 0.63 -9.44 -22.77
N HIS A 20 0.32 -10.66 -23.19
CA HIS A 20 1.27 -11.49 -23.90
C HIS A 20 0.96 -11.42 -25.39
N GLU A 21 1.86 -10.87 -26.19
CA GLU A 21 1.88 -11.04 -27.66
C GLU A 21 2.90 -12.12 -27.99
N GLY A 22 2.40 -13.38 -28.12
CA GLY A 22 3.27 -14.55 -28.20
C GLY A 22 3.88 -14.89 -26.83
N ASP A 23 5.19 -15.12 -26.78
CA ASP A 23 5.92 -15.47 -25.55
C ASP A 23 6.54 -14.24 -24.85
N VAL A 24 6.31 -13.03 -25.34
CA VAL A 24 6.90 -11.80 -24.78
C VAL A 24 5.82 -11.00 -24.04
N PRO A 25 6.04 -10.68 -22.75
CA PRO A 25 5.12 -9.80 -22.01
C PRO A 25 5.25 -8.37 -22.56
N ALA A 26 4.12 -7.74 -22.90
CA ALA A 26 4.04 -6.35 -23.31
C ALA A 26 3.33 -5.52 -22.23
N PHE A 27 3.82 -4.30 -22.00
CA PHE A 27 3.25 -3.37 -21.03
C PHE A 27 2.56 -2.23 -21.75
N THR A 28 1.29 -2.00 -21.44
CA THR A 28 0.55 -0.85 -21.96
C THR A 28 0.17 0.07 -20.80
N LEU A 29 0.62 1.33 -20.87
CA LEU A 29 0.21 2.35 -19.90
C LEU A 29 -1.29 2.62 -20.04
N LYS A 30 -2.04 2.40 -18.99
CA LYS A 30 -3.50 2.64 -18.92
C LYS A 30 -3.88 3.91 -18.19
N GLN A 31 -3.14 4.25 -17.16
CA GLN A 31 -3.45 5.40 -16.34
C GLN A 31 -2.20 5.92 -15.64
N GLN A 32 -2.10 7.24 -15.53
CA GLN A 32 -1.17 7.94 -14.68
C GLN A 32 -1.95 8.82 -13.72
N ILE A 33 -1.64 8.75 -12.40
CA ILE A 33 -2.35 9.49 -11.37
C ILE A 33 -1.37 10.04 -10.32
N GLN A 34 -1.56 11.30 -9.96
CA GLN A 34 -0.79 11.90 -8.87
C GLN A 34 -1.31 11.36 -7.53
N ALA A 35 -0.44 10.71 -6.77
CA ALA A 35 -0.80 10.07 -5.52
C ALA A 35 -0.62 10.99 -4.31
N ASP A 36 0.51 11.72 -4.22
CA ASP A 36 0.77 12.69 -3.15
C ASP A 36 0.22 14.09 -3.49
N GLU A 37 0.16 14.97 -2.48
CA GLU A 37 -0.39 16.32 -2.61
C GLU A 37 0.64 17.32 -3.20
N VAL A 38 1.92 17.02 -3.13
CA VAL A 38 3.00 17.96 -3.40
C VAL A 38 3.98 17.52 -4.50
N ASN A 39 3.69 16.38 -5.13
CA ASN A 39 4.54 15.76 -6.16
C ASN A 39 6.00 15.62 -5.67
N ALA A 40 6.17 15.07 -4.47
CA ALA A 40 7.48 14.95 -3.82
C ALA A 40 8.41 13.93 -4.48
N GLY A 41 7.89 13.03 -5.30
CA GLY A 41 8.65 11.97 -5.96
C GLY A 41 9.14 10.86 -5.02
N GLY A 42 8.61 10.81 -3.80
CA GLY A 42 9.03 9.90 -2.74
C GLY A 42 8.15 8.67 -2.56
N SER A 43 7.51 8.14 -3.60
CA SER A 43 6.75 6.87 -3.52
C SER A 43 7.64 5.74 -3.01
N ALA A 44 7.11 4.89 -2.11
CA ALA A 44 7.89 3.84 -1.47
C ALA A 44 7.25 2.46 -1.63
N ASP A 45 6.00 2.27 -1.21
CA ASP A 45 5.35 0.96 -1.19
C ASP A 45 3.91 1.03 -1.72
N ILE A 46 3.36 -0.12 -2.15
CA ILE A 46 2.05 -0.21 -2.78
C ILE A 46 1.39 -1.57 -2.52
N HIS A 47 0.17 -1.57 -1.98
CA HIS A 47 -0.60 -2.77 -1.72
C HIS A 47 -2.06 -2.63 -2.14
N ILE A 48 -2.62 -3.73 -2.64
CA ILE A 48 -4.05 -3.87 -2.88
C ILE A 48 -4.69 -4.49 -1.63
N HIS A 49 -5.79 -3.91 -1.17
CA HIS A 49 -6.61 -4.49 -0.10
C HIS A 49 -7.14 -5.88 -0.49
N PRO A 50 -7.26 -6.85 0.44
CA PRO A 50 -7.74 -8.21 0.14
C PRO A 50 -9.08 -8.26 -0.60
N SER A 51 -9.97 -7.29 -0.39
CA SER A 51 -11.25 -7.21 -1.13
C SER A 51 -11.11 -6.83 -2.62
N GLY A 52 -9.92 -6.42 -3.08
CA GLY A 52 -9.70 -5.93 -4.45
C GLY A 52 -10.31 -4.56 -4.76
N ARG A 53 -10.99 -3.90 -3.80
CA ARG A 53 -11.68 -2.61 -4.01
C ARG A 53 -10.82 -1.38 -3.76
N TRP A 54 -9.76 -1.53 -2.96
CA TRP A 54 -8.93 -0.43 -2.52
C TRP A 54 -7.46 -0.69 -2.83
N LEU A 55 -6.73 0.37 -3.12
CA LEU A 55 -5.28 0.36 -3.29
C LEU A 55 -4.69 1.48 -2.42
N TYR A 56 -3.58 1.19 -1.77
CA TYR A 56 -2.86 2.14 -0.94
C TYR A 56 -1.42 2.28 -1.43
N THR A 57 -0.88 3.50 -1.32
CA THR A 57 0.52 3.80 -1.64
C THR A 57 1.13 4.66 -0.56
N SER A 58 2.37 4.38 -0.15
CA SER A 58 3.09 5.22 0.79
C SER A 58 3.96 6.25 0.08
N HIS A 59 4.01 7.47 0.65
CA HIS A 59 4.75 8.60 0.13
C HIS A 59 5.57 9.25 1.24
N ARG A 60 6.76 9.73 0.90
CA ARG A 60 7.75 10.28 1.82
C ARG A 60 8.47 11.48 1.22
N LEU A 61 9.37 12.11 1.98
CA LEU A 61 10.26 13.23 1.66
C LEU A 61 9.66 14.61 1.94
N LYS A 62 8.48 14.95 1.45
CA LYS A 62 7.88 16.27 1.64
C LYS A 62 6.50 16.24 2.26
N ASN A 63 5.80 15.13 2.07
CA ASN A 63 4.45 14.94 2.58
C ASN A 63 4.29 13.48 2.92
N ASP A 64 4.72 13.11 4.12
CA ASP A 64 4.75 11.74 4.58
C ASP A 64 3.34 11.21 4.86
N GLY A 65 2.93 10.16 4.15
CA GLY A 65 1.56 9.68 4.26
C GLY A 65 1.21 8.50 3.36
N ILE A 66 -0.04 8.09 3.47
CA ILE A 66 -0.66 7.02 2.67
C ILE A 66 -1.77 7.62 1.80
N ALA A 67 -1.67 7.44 0.50
CA ALA A 67 -2.76 7.72 -0.43
C ALA A 67 -3.66 6.50 -0.57
N ALA A 68 -4.98 6.70 -0.54
CA ALA A 68 -6.00 5.69 -0.73
C ALA A 68 -6.74 5.88 -2.06
N PHE A 69 -6.95 4.80 -2.79
CA PHE A 69 -7.63 4.80 -4.09
C PHE A 69 -8.74 3.76 -4.14
N HIS A 70 -9.83 4.11 -4.81
CA HIS A 70 -10.84 3.16 -5.24
C HIS A 70 -10.40 2.50 -6.56
N ILE A 71 -10.55 1.18 -6.64
CA ILE A 71 -10.29 0.39 -7.86
C ILE A 71 -11.64 0.12 -8.53
N PHE A 72 -11.84 0.64 -9.73
CA PHE A 72 -13.04 0.36 -10.53
C PHE A 72 -12.95 -1.03 -11.21
N PRO A 73 -14.12 -1.60 -11.66
CA PRO A 73 -14.12 -2.92 -12.32
C PRO A 73 -13.23 -3.01 -13.57
N ASP A 74 -13.08 -1.90 -14.31
CA ASP A 74 -12.15 -1.81 -15.44
C ASP A 74 -10.68 -1.69 -14.98
N GLY A 75 -10.46 -1.62 -13.65
CA GLY A 75 -9.17 -1.49 -13.00
C GLY A 75 -8.59 -0.09 -13.03
N THR A 76 -9.32 0.93 -13.44
CA THR A 76 -8.91 2.32 -13.25
C THR A 76 -8.99 2.70 -11.77
N LEU A 77 -8.24 3.73 -11.38
CA LEU A 77 -8.18 4.23 -10.01
C LEU A 77 -8.78 5.62 -9.90
N LYS A 78 -9.41 5.87 -8.77
CA LYS A 78 -9.75 7.22 -8.31
C LYS A 78 -9.18 7.44 -6.93
N LYS A 79 -8.37 8.48 -6.77
CA LYS A 79 -7.89 8.92 -5.45
C LYS A 79 -9.08 9.31 -4.58
N MET A 80 -9.11 8.80 -3.35
CA MET A 80 -10.18 9.05 -2.39
C MET A 80 -9.71 9.90 -1.22
N ASP A 81 -8.49 9.65 -0.74
CA ASP A 81 -8.00 10.24 0.49
C ASP A 81 -6.47 10.25 0.54
N TYR A 82 -5.94 11.06 1.46
CA TYR A 82 -4.53 11.09 1.82
C TYR A 82 -4.41 11.23 3.33
N THR A 83 -3.85 10.22 3.99
CA THR A 83 -3.69 10.17 5.44
C THR A 83 -2.25 10.45 5.82
N ILE A 84 -2.01 11.49 6.61
CA ILE A 84 -0.68 11.83 7.13
C ILE A 84 -0.24 10.74 8.11
N THR A 85 1.03 10.35 8.03
CA THR A 85 1.67 9.36 8.91
C THR A 85 2.83 9.98 9.67
N GLY A 86 3.52 9.17 10.47
CA GLY A 86 4.84 9.50 10.96
C GLY A 86 5.87 9.59 9.83
N SER A 87 7.06 10.05 10.17
CA SER A 87 8.10 10.42 9.21
C SER A 87 8.70 9.21 8.49
N HIS A 88 8.84 9.35 7.19
CA HIS A 88 9.43 8.40 6.27
C HIS A 88 8.73 7.02 6.25
N PRO A 89 7.44 6.96 5.86
CA PRO A 89 6.67 5.71 5.74
C PRO A 89 7.22 4.86 4.59
N ARG A 90 8.22 4.03 4.91
CA ARG A 90 9.01 3.30 3.91
C ARG A 90 8.30 2.06 3.39
N ASN A 91 7.59 1.39 4.25
CA ASN A 91 6.84 0.18 3.97
C ASN A 91 5.58 0.15 4.83
N PHE A 92 4.56 -0.50 4.33
CA PHE A 92 3.36 -0.79 5.10
C PHE A 92 2.81 -2.16 4.69
N MET A 93 1.93 -2.69 5.52
CA MET A 93 1.18 -3.89 5.18
C MET A 93 -0.27 -3.76 5.59
N ILE A 94 -1.12 -4.55 4.95
CA ILE A 94 -2.53 -4.70 5.29
C ILE A 94 -2.68 -6.09 5.93
N THR A 95 -3.42 -6.19 7.04
CA THR A 95 -3.73 -7.47 7.66
C THR A 95 -4.58 -8.35 6.73
N ASP A 96 -4.49 -9.67 6.88
CA ASP A 96 -5.15 -10.62 5.97
C ASP A 96 -6.68 -10.48 5.98
N ASP A 97 -7.25 -10.06 7.12
CA ASP A 97 -8.68 -9.73 7.27
C ASP A 97 -9.07 -8.41 6.60
N GLY A 98 -8.09 -7.58 6.23
CA GLY A 98 -8.30 -6.26 5.64
C GLY A 98 -8.75 -5.18 6.62
N GLU A 99 -8.69 -5.42 7.94
CA GLU A 99 -9.21 -4.46 8.94
C GLU A 99 -8.18 -3.39 9.31
N TYR A 100 -6.89 -3.70 9.23
CA TYR A 100 -5.83 -2.80 9.66
C TYR A 100 -4.73 -2.63 8.62
N LEU A 101 -4.08 -1.46 8.68
CA LEU A 101 -2.90 -1.10 7.92
C LEU A 101 -1.81 -0.66 8.89
N LEU A 102 -0.65 -1.32 8.85
CA LEU A 102 0.50 -1.07 9.70
C LEU A 102 1.58 -0.36 8.88
N VAL A 103 2.05 0.79 9.36
CA VAL A 103 3.03 1.64 8.64
C VAL A 103 4.33 1.71 9.39
N ALA A 104 5.43 1.30 8.76
CA ALA A 104 6.79 1.47 9.28
C ALA A 104 7.30 2.89 9.01
N CYS A 105 7.23 3.76 10.03
CA CYS A 105 7.70 5.14 10.01
C CYS A 105 9.16 5.18 10.47
N ARG A 106 10.07 5.07 9.50
CA ARG A 106 11.50 4.87 9.76
C ARG A 106 12.12 5.93 10.67
N ASP A 107 11.89 7.20 10.35
CA ASP A 107 12.60 8.29 11.03
C ASP A 107 11.97 8.66 12.38
N ASP A 108 10.68 8.36 12.57
CA ASP A 108 10.00 8.43 13.87
C ASP A 108 10.21 7.18 14.73
N LYS A 109 10.97 6.19 14.23
CA LYS A 109 11.29 4.94 14.95
C LYS A 109 10.02 4.26 15.50
N CYS A 110 8.98 4.15 14.67
CA CYS A 110 7.73 3.55 15.11
C CYS A 110 6.99 2.80 14.00
N VAL A 111 6.12 1.90 14.40
CA VAL A 111 5.06 1.35 13.55
C VAL A 111 3.73 1.91 14.03
N GLN A 112 3.04 2.62 13.16
CA GLN A 112 1.68 3.14 13.41
C GLN A 112 0.65 2.16 12.87
N VAL A 113 -0.48 2.04 13.57
CA VAL A 113 -1.61 1.21 13.17
C VAL A 113 -2.80 2.09 12.79
N PHE A 114 -3.34 1.86 11.62
CA PHE A 114 -4.55 2.52 11.12
C PHE A 114 -5.65 1.47 10.93
N GLN A 115 -6.87 1.82 11.29
CA GLN A 115 -8.05 1.04 10.93
C GLN A 115 -8.47 1.37 9.51
N ILE A 116 -8.77 0.35 8.70
CA ILE A 116 -9.34 0.51 7.36
C ILE A 116 -10.86 0.54 7.51
N LEU A 117 -11.46 1.68 7.20
CA LEU A 117 -12.91 1.85 7.28
C LEU A 117 -13.62 1.14 6.11
N PRO A 118 -14.92 0.83 6.23
CA PRO A 118 -15.71 0.26 5.12
C PRO A 118 -15.72 1.10 3.83
N THR A 119 -15.36 2.37 3.95
CA THR A 119 -15.18 3.30 2.82
C THR A 119 -13.82 3.21 2.14
N GLY A 120 -12.88 2.43 2.69
CA GLY A 120 -11.48 2.38 2.25
C GLY A 120 -10.59 3.52 2.77
N ARG A 121 -11.16 4.44 3.56
CA ARG A 121 -10.37 5.49 4.23
C ARG A 121 -9.69 4.93 5.46
N LEU A 122 -8.59 5.58 5.87
CA LEU A 122 -7.83 5.20 7.05
C LEU A 122 -8.25 6.07 8.24
N ALA A 123 -8.47 5.42 9.40
CA ALA A 123 -8.64 6.10 10.68
C ALA A 123 -7.44 5.77 11.57
N GLN A 124 -6.80 6.81 12.10
CA GLN A 124 -5.69 6.61 13.02
C GLN A 124 -6.19 5.96 14.31
N THR A 125 -5.49 4.93 14.78
CA THR A 125 -5.74 4.31 16.08
C THR A 125 -4.81 4.92 17.14
N SER A 126 -5.06 4.60 18.42
CA SER A 126 -4.12 4.95 19.51
C SER A 126 -2.90 4.03 19.58
N THR A 127 -2.88 2.96 18.77
CA THR A 127 -1.83 1.94 18.81
C THR A 127 -0.62 2.39 18.00
N THR A 128 0.53 2.44 18.66
CA THR A 128 1.83 2.73 18.04
C THR A 128 2.90 1.91 18.76
N LEU A 129 3.64 1.09 18.02
CA LEU A 129 4.83 0.41 18.53
C LEU A 129 6.04 1.33 18.32
N ARG A 130 6.78 1.62 19.41
CA ARG A 130 7.97 2.48 19.37
C ARG A 130 9.24 1.69 19.62
N PHE A 131 10.32 2.12 18.99
CA PHE A 131 11.65 1.55 19.11
C PHE A 131 12.61 2.64 19.63
N ASP A 132 13.50 2.29 20.55
CA ASP A 132 14.42 3.27 21.13
C ASP A 132 15.49 3.70 20.12
N ASP A 133 16.16 2.74 19.48
CA ASP A 133 17.27 3.00 18.57
C ASP A 133 17.05 2.45 17.15
N ASP A 134 16.18 1.47 16.99
CA ASP A 134 15.95 0.83 15.71
C ASP A 134 15.02 1.63 14.80
N LYS A 135 15.31 1.62 13.51
CA LYS A 135 14.53 2.27 12.47
C LYS A 135 13.77 1.23 11.66
N PRO A 136 12.47 1.04 11.87
CA PRO A 136 11.69 0.05 11.13
C PRO A 136 11.65 0.42 9.65
N VAL A 137 12.04 -0.51 8.79
CA VAL A 137 12.06 -0.33 7.33
C VAL A 137 11.12 -1.27 6.60
N CYS A 138 10.66 -2.31 7.29
CA CYS A 138 9.72 -3.30 6.79
C CYS A 138 8.86 -3.82 7.94
N VAL A 139 7.61 -4.11 7.68
CA VAL A 139 6.67 -4.74 8.61
C VAL A 139 5.95 -5.89 7.90
N THR A 140 5.84 -7.02 8.59
CA THR A 140 5.06 -8.17 8.14
C THR A 140 4.32 -8.79 9.32
N VAL A 141 3.15 -9.35 9.07
CA VAL A 141 2.37 -10.12 10.05
C VAL A 141 2.60 -11.60 9.80
N ILE A 142 2.87 -12.33 10.86
CA ILE A 142 3.03 -13.78 10.83
C ILE A 142 1.81 -14.36 11.56
N PRO A 143 1.06 -15.30 10.95
CA PRO A 143 -0.04 -15.98 11.63
C PRO A 143 0.44 -16.69 12.90
N ASP A 144 -0.34 -16.64 13.99
CA ASP A 144 0.00 -17.27 15.29
C ASP A 144 0.34 -18.75 15.16
N THR A 145 -0.28 -19.46 14.19
CA THR A 145 0.01 -20.87 13.89
C THR A 145 1.41 -21.13 13.34
N ALA A 146 2.12 -20.07 12.94
CA ALA A 146 3.49 -20.17 12.42
C ALA A 146 4.55 -19.96 13.52
N LEU A 147 4.16 -19.55 14.72
CA LEU A 147 5.08 -19.37 15.84
C LEU A 147 5.30 -20.73 16.54
N PRO A 148 6.56 -21.17 16.74
CA PRO A 148 6.83 -22.35 17.57
C PRO A 148 6.35 -22.06 19.00
N GLU A 149 5.68 -23.05 19.63
CA GLU A 149 5.32 -22.96 21.05
C GLU A 149 6.58 -22.63 21.88
N GLN A 150 6.57 -21.48 22.52
CA GLN A 150 7.64 -21.13 23.46
C GLN A 150 7.52 -22.06 24.67
N LYS A 151 8.46 -23.01 24.79
CA LYS A 151 8.61 -23.89 25.96
C LYS A 151 9.30 -23.13 27.07
#